data_33a09fd0a46464cc1e1c02cf8831bbaf
#
_entry.id   33a09fd0a46464cc1e1c02cf8831bbaf
#
_cell.length_a   1.000
_cell.length_b   1.000
_cell.length_c   1.000
_cell.angle_alpha   90.00
_cell.angle_beta   90.00
_cell.angle_gamma   90.00
#
_symmetry.space_group_name_H-M   'P 1'
#
loop_
_entity.id
_entity.type
_entity.pdbx_description
1 polymer ?
#
loop_
_entity_poly.entity_id
_entity_poly.type
_entity_poly.pdbx_seq_one_letter_code
_entity_poly.pdbx_strand_id
1 'polypeptide(L)'
;MINFEYAKKVITKDLNGNKNGHLIEIMKDGNLTTCYLTACAPGSFKGYHLHKIRSSNYVCVKGKMLIITYENGERREFLMTAEYPIRLHIPPNIATGLKNVGNEEGWLINYPDPPYDPDLKDEQVDFTEEELENGKR
;
A
#
# COMPACT_ATOMS: atom_id res chain seq x y z
N MET A 1 -16.30 29.76 -5.58
CA MET A 1 -16.39 29.67 -4.11
C MET A 1 -15.23 28.82 -3.58
N ILE A 2 -14.57 29.28 -2.54
CA ILE A 2 -13.50 28.51 -1.89
C ILE A 2 -14.15 27.61 -0.84
N ASN A 3 -13.83 26.31 -0.90
CA ASN A 3 -14.32 25.31 0.04
C ASN A 3 -13.15 24.58 0.67
N PHE A 4 -13.37 23.99 1.82
CA PHE A 4 -12.42 23.07 2.40
C PHE A 4 -13.16 21.89 3.06
N GLU A 5 -12.46 20.79 3.20
CA GLU A 5 -12.94 19.63 3.94
C GLU A 5 -11.75 18.96 4.62
N TYR A 6 -12.01 18.19 5.66
CA TYR A 6 -10.95 17.44 6.32
C TYR A 6 -10.65 16.18 5.55
N ALA A 7 -9.37 15.92 5.31
CA ALA A 7 -8.94 14.67 4.72
C ALA A 7 -9.14 13.53 5.72
N LYS A 8 -9.63 12.40 5.23
CA LYS A 8 -9.79 11.21 6.05
C LYS A 8 -8.42 10.66 6.47
N LYS A 9 -8.26 10.38 7.76
CA LYS A 9 -7.06 9.76 8.32
C LYS A 9 -7.45 8.52 9.10
N VAL A 10 -6.74 7.42 8.85
CA VAL A 10 -6.98 6.13 9.52
C VAL A 10 -5.67 5.65 10.12
N ILE A 11 -5.70 5.29 11.40
CA ILE A 11 -4.57 4.63 12.07
C ILE A 11 -4.56 3.18 11.62
N THR A 12 -3.43 2.72 11.10
CA THR A 12 -3.28 1.34 10.64
C THR A 12 -2.66 0.47 11.72
N LYS A 13 -2.99 -0.82 11.69
CA LYS A 13 -2.51 -1.81 12.67
C LYS A 13 -2.09 -3.07 11.95
N ASP A 14 -1.14 -3.79 12.56
CA ASP A 14 -0.76 -5.10 12.07
C ASP A 14 -1.78 -6.18 12.48
N LEU A 15 -1.52 -7.42 12.09
CA LEU A 15 -2.41 -8.55 12.39
C LEU A 15 -2.53 -8.83 13.88
N ASN A 16 -1.58 -8.35 14.70
CA ASN A 16 -1.59 -8.49 16.15
C ASN A 16 -2.23 -7.30 16.87
N GLY A 17 -2.74 -6.32 16.11
CA GLY A 17 -3.38 -5.13 16.65
C GLY A 17 -2.43 -4.01 17.03
N ASN A 18 -1.12 -4.13 16.74
CA ASN A 18 -0.14 -3.08 17.02
C ASN A 18 -0.19 -2.01 15.93
N LYS A 19 -0.12 -0.74 16.35
CA LYS A 19 -0.09 0.37 15.39
C LYS A 19 1.19 0.30 14.54
N ASN A 20 1.05 0.39 13.24
CA ASN A 20 2.19 0.38 12.29
C ASN A 20 2.25 1.63 11.42
N GLY A 21 1.39 2.61 11.64
CA GLY A 21 1.40 3.87 10.91
C GLY A 21 0.01 4.44 10.71
N HIS A 22 -0.18 5.10 9.59
CA HIS A 22 -1.48 5.68 9.25
C HIS A 22 -1.63 5.77 7.74
N LEU A 23 -2.84 6.12 7.31
CA LEU A 23 -3.21 6.35 5.92
C LEU A 23 -3.98 7.66 5.84
N ILE A 24 -3.68 8.49 4.87
CA ILE A 24 -4.41 9.72 4.61
C ILE A 24 -4.95 9.67 3.19
N GLU A 25 -6.25 9.90 3.04
CA GLU A 25 -6.88 10.06 1.75
C GLU A 25 -6.58 11.48 1.25
N ILE A 26 -5.64 11.59 0.30
CA ILE A 26 -5.14 12.87 -0.17
C ILE A 26 -6.12 13.51 -1.15
N MET A 27 -6.64 12.72 -2.06
CA MET A 27 -7.54 13.19 -3.09
C MET A 27 -8.60 12.14 -3.38
N LYS A 28 -9.82 12.62 -3.57
CA LYS A 28 -10.93 11.77 -3.97
C LYS A 28 -11.85 12.58 -4.88
N ASP A 29 -12.15 12.04 -6.04
CA ASP A 29 -13.07 12.63 -7.00
C ASP A 29 -14.26 11.69 -7.19
N GLY A 30 -15.22 11.77 -6.26
CA GLY A 30 -16.36 10.88 -6.24
C GLY A 30 -15.93 9.42 -6.25
N ASN A 31 -16.38 8.67 -7.25
CA ASN A 31 -15.98 7.28 -7.47
C ASN A 31 -14.98 7.13 -8.61
N LEU A 32 -14.42 8.22 -9.12
CA LEU A 32 -13.56 8.21 -10.30
C LEU A 32 -12.09 8.05 -9.94
N THR A 33 -11.63 8.78 -8.92
CA THR A 33 -10.23 8.75 -8.51
C THR A 33 -10.09 8.81 -7.00
N THR A 34 -9.07 8.15 -6.49
CA THR A 34 -8.65 8.27 -5.10
C THR A 34 -7.13 8.17 -5.05
N CYS A 35 -6.52 9.04 -4.28
CA CYS A 35 -5.08 9.01 -4.05
C CYS A 35 -4.83 8.96 -2.53
N TYR A 36 -3.98 8.02 -2.10
CA TYR A 36 -3.68 7.80 -0.69
C TYR A 36 -2.22 8.12 -0.39
N LEU A 37 -1.98 8.71 0.78
CA LEU A 37 -0.67 8.67 1.42
C LEU A 37 -0.70 7.55 2.46
N THR A 38 0.22 6.59 2.33
CA THR A 38 0.44 5.58 3.35
C THR A 38 1.73 5.91 4.08
N ALA A 39 1.64 6.09 5.40
CA ALA A 39 2.78 6.38 6.25
C ALA A 39 3.10 5.16 7.10
N CYS A 40 4.36 4.73 7.05
CA CYS A 40 4.85 3.54 7.73
C CYS A 40 5.87 3.93 8.78
N ALA A 41 5.65 3.52 10.02
CA ALA A 41 6.61 3.74 11.10
C ALA A 41 7.94 3.05 10.79
N PRO A 42 9.07 3.54 11.32
CA PRO A 42 10.36 2.89 11.13
C PRO A 42 10.32 1.41 11.52
N GLY A 43 10.84 0.53 10.67
CA GLY A 43 10.86 -0.91 10.90
C GLY A 43 9.54 -1.64 10.77
N SER A 44 8.45 -0.92 10.46
CA SER A 44 7.13 -1.54 10.34
C SER A 44 6.92 -2.24 9.01
N PHE A 45 5.92 -3.11 8.99
CA PHE A 45 5.49 -3.85 7.82
C PHE A 45 3.97 -3.79 7.67
N LYS A 46 3.51 -3.56 6.45
CA LYS A 46 2.09 -3.59 6.09
C LYS A 46 1.88 -4.61 4.97
N GLY A 47 0.99 -5.54 5.16
CA GLY A 47 0.63 -6.53 4.16
C GLY A 47 0.68 -7.95 4.72
N TYR A 48 0.72 -8.96 3.92
CA TYR A 48 0.58 -8.90 2.45
C TYR A 48 -0.87 -8.78 2.06
N HIS A 49 -1.15 -7.92 1.06
CA HIS A 49 -2.48 -7.76 0.49
C HIS A 49 -2.43 -8.09 -1.00
N LEU A 50 -3.44 -8.79 -1.47
CA LEU A 50 -3.64 -9.06 -2.89
C LEU A 50 -4.96 -8.43 -3.30
N HIS A 51 -4.93 -7.59 -4.32
CA HIS A 51 -6.13 -6.99 -4.90
C HIS A 51 -6.51 -7.74 -6.16
N LYS A 52 -7.73 -8.20 -6.25
CA LYS A 52 -8.21 -8.99 -7.39
C LYS A 52 -8.58 -8.14 -8.59
N ILE A 53 -8.97 -6.89 -8.34
CA ILE A 53 -9.50 -6.00 -9.38
C ILE A 53 -8.60 -4.79 -9.58
N ARG A 54 -8.18 -4.12 -8.50
CA ARG A 54 -7.45 -2.87 -8.64
C ARG A 54 -5.95 -3.06 -8.71
N SER A 55 -5.32 -2.22 -9.52
CA SER A 55 -3.88 -2.07 -9.54
C SER A 55 -3.45 -1.06 -8.48
N SER A 56 -2.15 -1.02 -8.20
CA SER A 56 -1.53 -0.01 -7.35
C SER A 56 -0.45 0.72 -8.12
N ASN A 57 -0.28 2.00 -7.84
CA ASN A 57 0.76 2.82 -8.44
C ASN A 57 1.42 3.60 -7.31
N TYR A 58 2.64 3.23 -6.98
CA TYR A 58 3.36 3.75 -5.81
C TYR A 58 4.48 4.70 -6.20
N VAL A 59 4.61 5.76 -5.41
CA VAL A 59 5.78 6.63 -5.40
C VAL A 59 6.16 6.88 -3.94
N CYS A 60 7.45 6.69 -3.61
CA CYS A 60 7.96 7.02 -2.28
C CYS A 60 8.33 8.50 -2.24
N VAL A 61 7.74 9.25 -1.30
CA VAL A 61 7.98 10.70 -1.18
C VAL A 61 8.70 11.08 0.11
N LYS A 62 8.97 10.12 0.98
CA LYS A 62 9.78 10.30 2.18
C LYS A 62 10.37 8.97 2.62
N GLY A 63 11.66 8.97 2.97
CA GLY A 63 12.32 7.80 3.53
C GLY A 63 12.65 6.71 2.52
N LYS A 64 12.73 5.48 3.02
CA LYS A 64 13.08 4.29 2.24
C LYS A 64 12.08 3.19 2.52
N MET A 65 11.43 2.73 1.47
CA MET A 65 10.46 1.65 1.57
C MET A 65 10.87 0.50 0.65
N LEU A 66 10.75 -0.71 1.14
CA LEU A 66 10.93 -1.91 0.33
C LEU A 66 9.54 -2.47 0.01
N ILE A 67 9.20 -2.55 -1.26
CA ILE A 67 7.97 -3.20 -1.70
C ILE A 67 8.33 -4.62 -2.10
N ILE A 68 7.66 -5.59 -1.47
CA ILE A 68 7.88 -7.01 -1.69
C ILE A 68 6.65 -7.56 -2.39
N THR A 69 6.85 -8.25 -3.51
CA THR A 69 5.75 -8.84 -4.27
C THR A 69 5.91 -10.35 -4.39
N TYR A 70 4.78 -11.04 -4.41
CA TYR A 70 4.71 -12.46 -4.72
C TYR A 70 3.72 -12.67 -5.87
N GLU A 71 4.20 -13.28 -6.93
CA GLU A 71 3.39 -13.65 -8.08
C GLU A 71 3.69 -15.09 -8.43
N ASN A 72 2.71 -15.97 -8.28
CA ASN A 72 2.86 -17.41 -8.56
C ASN A 72 4.08 -18.03 -7.83
N GLY A 73 4.28 -17.64 -6.58
CA GLY A 73 5.40 -18.10 -5.77
C GLY A 73 6.72 -17.39 -6.00
N GLU A 74 6.81 -16.54 -7.00
CA GLU A 74 8.02 -15.76 -7.27
C GLU A 74 8.05 -14.49 -6.44
N ARG A 75 9.08 -14.36 -5.61
CA ARG A 75 9.31 -13.19 -4.75
C ARG A 75 10.19 -12.18 -5.47
N ARG A 76 9.76 -10.91 -5.47
CA ARG A 76 10.55 -9.80 -6.00
C ARG A 76 10.58 -8.67 -5.00
N GLU A 77 11.64 -7.88 -5.03
CA GLU A 77 11.81 -6.72 -4.15
C GLU A 77 12.09 -5.47 -4.96
N PHE A 78 11.49 -4.36 -4.55
CA PHE A 78 11.69 -3.05 -5.19
C PHE A 78 12.00 -2.05 -4.09
N LEU A 79 13.25 -1.53 -4.09
CA LEU A 79 13.62 -0.48 -3.16
C LEU A 79 13.11 0.87 -3.68
N MET A 80 12.31 1.52 -2.85
CA MET A 80 11.69 2.80 -3.15
C MET A 80 12.28 3.87 -2.24
N THR A 81 12.90 4.91 -2.81
CA THR A 81 13.48 6.00 -2.02
C THR A 81 12.95 7.34 -2.50
N ALA A 82 12.80 8.29 -1.56
CA ALA A 82 12.43 9.65 -1.92
C ALA A 82 13.56 10.38 -2.64
N GLU A 83 14.82 9.97 -2.41
CA GLU A 83 15.98 10.58 -3.05
C GLU A 83 16.04 10.28 -4.56
N TYR A 84 15.71 9.06 -4.94
CA TYR A 84 15.65 8.65 -6.35
C TYR A 84 14.28 8.00 -6.61
N PRO A 85 13.21 8.82 -6.71
CA PRO A 85 11.87 8.28 -6.78
C PRO A 85 11.60 7.57 -8.10
N ILE A 86 10.95 6.41 -8.01
CA ILE A 86 10.42 5.68 -9.17
C ILE A 86 8.92 5.56 -9.01
N ARG A 87 8.23 5.36 -10.12
CA ARG A 87 6.82 4.97 -10.10
C ARG A 87 6.74 3.47 -10.33
N LEU A 88 6.15 2.76 -9.37
CA LEU A 88 5.99 1.32 -9.44
C LEU A 88 4.52 0.98 -9.68
N HIS A 89 4.24 0.34 -10.78
CA HIS A 89 2.91 -0.15 -11.11
C HIS A 89 2.82 -1.64 -10.77
N ILE A 90 1.81 -1.99 -9.96
CA ILE A 90 1.55 -3.39 -9.58
C ILE A 90 0.15 -3.73 -10.08
N PRO A 91 0.04 -4.63 -11.08
CA PRO A 91 -1.26 -5.06 -11.58
C PRO A 91 -2.03 -5.90 -10.54
N PRO A 92 -3.32 -6.17 -10.77
CA PRO A 92 -4.09 -7.06 -9.90
C PRO A 92 -3.49 -8.46 -9.79
N ASN A 93 -3.87 -9.17 -8.73
CA ASN A 93 -3.50 -10.57 -8.46
C ASN A 93 -2.02 -10.78 -8.07
N ILE A 94 -1.38 -9.74 -7.56
CA ILE A 94 -0.02 -9.83 -7.01
C ILE A 94 -0.09 -9.47 -5.54
N ALA A 95 0.36 -10.38 -4.67
CA ALA A 95 0.44 -10.11 -3.25
C ALA A 95 1.57 -9.13 -2.97
N THR A 96 1.29 -8.08 -2.21
CA THR A 96 2.20 -6.96 -1.99
C THR A 96 2.36 -6.66 -0.51
N GLY A 97 3.60 -6.52 -0.08
CA GLY A 97 3.96 -6.07 1.26
C GLY A 97 4.81 -4.81 1.21
N LEU A 98 4.62 -3.94 2.20
CA LEU A 98 5.33 -2.67 2.32
C LEU A 98 6.16 -2.70 3.61
N LYS A 99 7.48 -2.62 3.48
CA LYS A 99 8.39 -2.65 4.62
C LYS A 99 9.19 -1.35 4.70
N ASN A 100 9.18 -0.70 5.86
CA ASN A 100 10.04 0.45 6.07
C ASN A 100 11.45 -0.04 6.45
N VAL A 101 12.40 0.18 5.55
CA VAL A 101 13.81 -0.21 5.74
C VAL A 101 14.71 0.98 6.07
N GLY A 102 14.11 2.15 6.28
CA GLY A 102 14.82 3.36 6.71
C GLY A 102 14.76 3.55 8.21
N ASN A 103 15.28 4.68 8.66
CA ASN A 103 15.33 5.07 10.07
C ASN A 103 14.36 6.19 10.43
N GLU A 104 13.51 6.57 9.50
CA GLU A 104 12.46 7.57 9.69
C GLU A 104 11.14 7.04 9.16
N GLU A 105 10.06 7.76 9.40
CA GLU A 105 8.75 7.41 8.84
C GLU A 105 8.85 7.41 7.31
N GLY A 106 8.34 6.36 6.67
CA GLY A 106 8.33 6.22 5.23
C GLY A 106 6.96 6.57 4.67
N TRP A 107 6.92 7.34 3.59
CA TRP A 107 5.67 7.77 2.96
C TRP A 107 5.60 7.30 1.52
N LEU A 108 4.53 6.56 1.22
CA LEU A 108 4.19 6.13 -0.13
C LEU A 108 2.88 6.79 -0.55
N ILE A 109 2.90 7.41 -1.71
CA ILE A 109 1.67 7.81 -2.39
C ILE A 109 1.21 6.61 -3.20
N ASN A 110 -0.06 6.24 -3.10
CA ASN A 110 -0.69 5.20 -3.91
C ASN A 110 -1.89 5.74 -4.65
N TYR A 111 -1.91 5.50 -5.94
CA TYR A 111 -3.05 5.76 -6.80
C TYR A 111 -3.60 4.41 -7.26
N PRO A 112 -4.63 3.87 -6.59
CA PRO A 112 -5.26 2.63 -7.02
C PRO A 112 -6.16 2.88 -8.23
N ASP A 113 -6.24 1.91 -9.12
CA ASP A 113 -7.08 1.98 -10.30
C ASP A 113 -7.72 0.60 -10.55
N PRO A 114 -9.04 0.49 -10.47
CA PRO A 114 -10.03 1.48 -10.06
C PRO A 114 -9.93 1.86 -8.57
N PRO A 115 -10.59 2.95 -8.14
CA PRO A 115 -10.60 3.34 -6.73
C PRO A 115 -11.24 2.28 -5.83
N TYR A 116 -10.93 2.34 -4.54
CA TYR A 116 -11.55 1.46 -3.55
C TYR A 116 -13.08 1.59 -3.59
N ASP A 117 -13.74 0.45 -3.67
CA ASP A 117 -15.20 0.34 -3.64
C ASP A 117 -15.60 -0.54 -2.46
N PRO A 118 -16.25 0.02 -1.42
CA PRO A 118 -16.65 -0.75 -0.25
C PRO A 118 -17.71 -1.82 -0.54
N ASP A 119 -18.38 -1.74 -1.69
CA ASP A 119 -19.36 -2.74 -2.10
C ASP A 119 -18.72 -3.96 -2.74
N LEU A 120 -17.46 -3.87 -3.16
CA LEU A 120 -16.71 -4.99 -3.71
C LEU A 120 -16.06 -5.77 -2.56
N LYS A 121 -16.80 -6.70 -2.00
CA LYS A 121 -16.30 -7.64 -0.98
C LYS A 121 -15.38 -8.65 -1.65
N ASP A 122 -14.40 -9.15 -0.90
CA ASP A 122 -13.43 -10.14 -1.39
C ASP A 122 -12.52 -9.65 -2.52
N GLU A 123 -12.51 -8.36 -2.82
CA GLU A 123 -11.55 -7.79 -3.75
C GLU A 123 -10.13 -7.81 -3.16
N GLN A 124 -10.01 -7.63 -1.86
CA GLN A 124 -8.75 -7.70 -1.15
C GLN A 124 -8.65 -9.01 -0.37
N VAL A 125 -7.54 -9.72 -0.54
CA VAL A 125 -7.22 -10.94 0.21
C VAL A 125 -5.90 -10.73 0.93
N ASP A 126 -5.85 -11.10 2.22
CA ASP A 126 -4.66 -10.97 3.03
C ASP A 126 -3.94 -12.32 3.17
N PHE A 127 -2.62 -12.30 3.12
CA PHE A 127 -1.77 -13.47 3.25
C PHE A 127 -0.65 -13.23 4.25
N THR A 128 -0.19 -14.30 4.89
CA THR A 128 1.09 -14.30 5.60
C THR A 128 2.21 -14.62 4.62
N GLU A 129 3.44 -14.24 4.97
CA GLU A 129 4.60 -14.55 4.13
C GLU A 129 4.78 -16.06 3.97
N GLU A 130 4.55 -16.83 5.06
CA GLU A 130 4.62 -18.28 5.02
C GLU A 130 3.65 -18.87 4.00
N GLU A 131 2.41 -18.39 3.96
CA GLU A 131 1.43 -18.85 2.98
C GLU A 131 1.90 -18.57 1.55
N LEU A 132 2.49 -17.40 1.30
CA LEU A 132 2.97 -17.03 -0.03
C LEU A 132 4.20 -17.83 -0.43
N GLU A 133 5.11 -18.11 0.50
CA GLU A 133 6.28 -18.96 0.26
C GLU A 133 5.88 -20.41 -0.05
N ASN A 134 4.76 -20.88 0.49
CA ASN A 134 4.21 -22.20 0.22
C ASN A 134 3.33 -22.26 -1.04
N GLY A 135 3.38 -21.23 -1.88
CA GLY A 135 2.70 -21.21 -3.16
C GLY A 135 1.24 -20.77 -3.11
N LYS A 136 0.76 -20.25 -1.99
CA LYS A 136 -0.58 -19.66 -1.89
C LYS A 136 -0.57 -18.24 -2.42
N ARG A 137 -1.69 -17.80 -2.97
CA ARG A 137 -1.84 -16.45 -3.48
C ARG A 137 -3.29 -16.01 -3.50
#